data_edd935995ce5ee471d878e61dde57c41
#
_entry.id   edd935995ce5ee471d878e61dde57c41
#
_cell.length_a   1.000
_cell.length_b   1.000
_cell.length_c   1.000
_cell.angle_alpha   90.00
_cell.angle_beta   90.00
_cell.angle_gamma   90.00
#
_symmetry.space_group_name_H-M   'P 1'
#
loop_
_entity.id
_entity.type
_entity.pdbx_description
1 polymer ?
#
loop_
_entity_poly.entity_id
_entity_poly.type
_entity_poly.pdbx_seq_one_letter_code
_entity_poly.pdbx_strand_id
1 'polypeptide(L)'
;MTITVVNSTSHEAFFTISKGDLVIARWVRLGGGGELELRTDMTGTITAKANFLNTEYTSDRVQLNENAAYVAQIDQDLENKSYALRLVETGSSSPPFMQLYKTCTPPVSFIIQMHGLFEQEITQARDFTALNLRTGPGYTVQAVINGITLAPVAFGDDHTTITATTVQDDSVAGFYRLDIVESKT
;
A
#
# COMPACT_ATOMS: atom_id res chain seq x y z
N MET A 1 -9.19 -0.10 -13.94
CA MET A 1 -9.90 0.26 -12.71
C MET A 1 -9.30 1.53 -12.18
N THR A 2 -10.11 2.55 -11.87
CA THR A 2 -9.62 3.88 -11.51
C THR A 2 -10.52 4.51 -10.45
N ILE A 3 -9.92 5.34 -9.61
CA ILE A 3 -10.59 6.19 -8.63
C ILE A 3 -10.26 7.63 -9.00
N THR A 4 -11.25 8.49 -9.05
CA THR A 4 -11.07 9.92 -9.26
C THR A 4 -11.05 10.63 -7.91
N VAL A 5 -10.04 11.43 -7.66
CA VAL A 5 -9.91 12.25 -6.45
C VAL A 5 -10.03 13.72 -6.83
N VAL A 6 -10.93 14.44 -6.19
CA VAL A 6 -11.21 15.86 -6.46
C VAL A 6 -11.03 16.66 -5.19
N ASN A 7 -10.32 17.77 -5.27
CA ASN A 7 -10.21 18.72 -4.18
C ASN A 7 -11.02 19.99 -4.51
N SER A 8 -12.25 20.06 -4.05
CA SER A 8 -13.13 21.23 -4.21
C SER A 8 -12.97 22.28 -3.11
N THR A 9 -11.97 22.14 -2.24
CA THR A 9 -11.65 23.17 -1.23
C THR A 9 -10.73 24.25 -1.80
N SER A 10 -10.60 25.35 -1.07
CA SER A 10 -9.64 26.41 -1.44
C SER A 10 -8.20 26.11 -0.96
N HIS A 11 -7.99 25.03 -0.21
CA HIS A 11 -6.72 24.67 0.39
C HIS A 11 -6.10 23.44 -0.29
N GLU A 12 -4.83 23.25 -0.05
CA GLU A 12 -4.13 22.05 -0.49
C GLU A 12 -4.59 20.83 0.31
N ALA A 13 -4.83 19.73 -0.38
CA ALA A 13 -5.23 18.46 0.19
C ALA A 13 -4.23 17.34 -0.16
N PHE A 14 -3.99 16.46 0.80
CA PHE A 14 -3.15 15.28 0.64
C PHE A 14 -4.00 14.04 0.87
N PHE A 15 -4.09 13.18 -0.11
CA PHE A 15 -4.89 11.96 -0.04
C PHE A 15 -4.02 10.72 0.15
N THR A 16 -4.49 9.81 0.98
CA THR A 16 -3.94 8.46 1.10
C THR A 16 -5.07 7.47 0.83
N ILE A 17 -4.84 6.55 -0.11
CA ILE A 17 -5.80 5.51 -0.50
C ILE A 17 -5.18 4.16 -0.23
N SER A 18 -5.93 3.29 0.44
CA SER A 18 -5.53 1.92 0.76
C SER A 18 -6.57 0.93 0.27
N LYS A 19 -6.12 -0.28 -0.11
CA LYS A 19 -6.94 -1.46 -0.34
C LYS A 19 -6.58 -2.50 0.72
N GLY A 20 -7.47 -2.70 1.68
CA GLY A 20 -7.15 -3.46 2.87
C GLY A 20 -5.95 -2.87 3.63
N ASP A 21 -4.90 -3.67 3.84
CA ASP A 21 -3.68 -3.24 4.54
C ASP A 21 -2.61 -2.66 3.59
N LEU A 22 -2.88 -2.65 2.28
CA LEU A 22 -1.96 -2.15 1.27
C LEU A 22 -2.29 -0.70 0.89
N VAL A 23 -1.28 0.16 0.95
CA VAL A 23 -1.40 1.54 0.49
C VAL A 23 -1.20 1.58 -1.01
N ILE A 24 -2.23 2.02 -1.76
CA ILE A 24 -2.19 2.16 -3.23
C ILE A 24 -1.58 3.50 -3.62
N ALA A 25 -1.98 4.55 -2.92
CA ALA A 25 -1.47 5.90 -3.14
C ALA A 25 -1.32 6.61 -1.80
N ARG A 26 -0.20 7.30 -1.61
CA ARG A 26 0.12 8.00 -0.37
C ARG A 26 0.53 9.43 -0.64
N TRP A 27 -0.02 10.36 0.15
CA TRP A 27 0.32 11.77 0.07
C TRP A 27 0.15 12.38 -1.33
N VAL A 28 -0.90 11.92 -2.03
CA VAL A 28 -1.28 12.51 -3.31
C VAL A 28 -1.72 13.94 -3.06
N ARG A 29 -0.91 14.90 -3.56
CA ARG A 29 -1.10 16.32 -3.34
C ARG A 29 -1.99 16.90 -4.43
N LEU A 30 -3.09 17.54 -4.04
CA LEU A 30 -3.96 18.29 -4.94
C LEU A 30 -4.17 19.71 -4.43
N GLY A 31 -3.88 20.69 -5.27
CA GLY A 31 -4.26 22.08 -5.02
C GLY A 31 -5.77 22.28 -5.06
N GLY A 32 -6.25 23.42 -4.58
CA GLY A 32 -7.67 23.76 -4.66
C GLY A 32 -8.21 23.74 -6.09
N GLY A 33 -9.33 23.07 -6.31
CA GLY A 33 -9.91 22.82 -7.64
C GLY A 33 -9.20 21.72 -8.46
N GLY A 34 -8.21 21.03 -7.88
CA GLY A 34 -7.47 19.97 -8.56
C GLY A 34 -8.23 18.66 -8.62
N GLU A 35 -7.95 17.88 -9.66
CA GLU A 35 -8.48 16.54 -9.89
C GLU A 35 -7.36 15.61 -10.34
N LEU A 36 -7.42 14.34 -9.93
CA LEU A 36 -6.49 13.30 -10.34
C LEU A 36 -7.19 11.95 -10.41
N GLU A 37 -6.94 11.23 -11.49
CA GLU A 37 -7.34 9.85 -11.66
C GLU A 37 -6.22 8.92 -11.19
N LEU A 38 -6.54 8.00 -10.29
CA LEU A 38 -5.62 7.03 -9.71
C LEU A 38 -6.01 5.61 -10.15
N ARG A 39 -5.02 4.84 -10.57
CA ARG A 39 -5.21 3.43 -10.87
C ARG A 39 -5.34 2.62 -9.59
N THR A 40 -6.25 1.67 -9.58
CA THR A 40 -6.57 0.81 -8.43
C THR A 40 -6.20 -0.65 -8.64
N ASP A 41 -5.74 -1.01 -9.84
CA ASP A 41 -5.21 -2.34 -10.10
C ASP A 41 -3.97 -2.61 -9.23
N MET A 42 -3.87 -3.81 -8.71
CA MET A 42 -2.76 -4.24 -7.84
C MET A 42 -1.49 -4.56 -8.64
N THR A 43 -1.22 -3.78 -9.70
CA THR A 43 -0.01 -3.92 -10.50
C THR A 43 1.18 -3.31 -9.78
N GLY A 44 2.13 -4.14 -9.42
CA GLY A 44 3.29 -3.69 -8.67
C GLY A 44 4.37 -4.76 -8.59
N THR A 45 5.39 -4.47 -7.82
CA THR A 45 6.48 -5.40 -7.53
C THR A 45 6.75 -5.46 -6.04
N ILE A 46 7.31 -6.57 -5.61
CA ILE A 46 7.79 -6.77 -4.25
C ILE A 46 9.26 -7.19 -4.28
N THR A 47 10.05 -6.63 -3.37
CA THR A 47 11.43 -7.02 -3.10
C THR A 47 11.61 -7.26 -1.61
N ALA A 48 12.61 -8.06 -1.25
CA ALA A 48 13.00 -8.24 0.14
C ALA A 48 14.38 -7.63 0.38
N LYS A 49 14.58 -7.04 1.57
CA LYS A 49 15.88 -6.57 2.08
C LYS A 49 16.15 -7.16 3.45
N ALA A 50 17.38 -7.54 3.69
CA ALA A 50 17.84 -8.01 4.99
C ALA A 50 19.30 -7.61 5.23
N ASN A 51 19.62 -7.30 6.48
CA ASN A 51 21.01 -7.15 6.92
C ASN A 51 21.50 -8.45 7.55
N PHE A 52 22.54 -9.04 6.98
CA PHE A 52 23.15 -10.27 7.46
C PHE A 52 24.66 -10.14 7.41
N LEU A 53 25.35 -10.50 8.49
CA LEU A 53 26.81 -10.36 8.63
C LEU A 53 27.32 -8.94 8.27
N ASN A 54 26.63 -7.90 8.70
CA ASN A 54 26.93 -6.49 8.41
C ASN A 54 26.88 -6.11 6.92
N THR A 55 26.20 -6.90 6.10
CA THR A 55 26.00 -6.63 4.68
C THR A 55 24.51 -6.57 4.40
N GLU A 56 24.06 -5.55 3.64
CA GLU A 56 22.71 -5.47 3.15
C GLU A 56 22.56 -6.32 1.88
N TYR A 57 21.58 -7.19 1.90
CA TYR A 57 21.17 -8.02 0.77
C TYR A 57 19.80 -7.58 0.29
N THR A 58 19.64 -7.53 -1.03
CA THR A 58 18.36 -7.23 -1.68
C THR A 58 18.04 -8.35 -2.66
N SER A 59 16.82 -8.84 -2.65
CA SER A 59 16.34 -9.85 -3.60
C SER A 59 16.09 -9.26 -4.98
N ASP A 60 15.93 -10.11 -5.98
CA ASP A 60 15.30 -9.73 -7.23
C ASP A 60 13.86 -9.23 -7.00
N ARG A 61 13.38 -8.44 -7.95
CA ARG A 61 11.98 -8.00 -7.97
C ARG A 61 11.07 -9.12 -8.45
N VAL A 62 9.98 -9.34 -7.72
CA VAL A 62 8.92 -10.29 -8.07
C VAL A 62 7.65 -9.49 -8.35
N GLN A 63 6.84 -9.94 -9.32
CA GLN A 63 5.54 -9.32 -9.58
C GLN A 63 4.63 -9.48 -8.38
N LEU A 64 3.89 -8.41 -8.05
CA LEU A 64 2.94 -8.45 -6.95
C LEU A 64 1.67 -9.21 -7.37
N ASN A 65 1.31 -10.19 -6.55
CA ASN A 65 0.07 -10.93 -6.65
C ASN A 65 -0.64 -10.87 -5.28
N GLU A 66 -1.80 -10.24 -5.24
CA GLU A 66 -2.54 -9.99 -3.98
C GLU A 66 -3.00 -11.27 -3.26
N ASN A 67 -2.99 -12.40 -3.94
CA ASN A 67 -3.41 -13.70 -3.39
C ASN A 67 -2.24 -14.69 -3.23
N ALA A 68 -1.01 -14.21 -3.25
CA ALA A 68 0.18 -15.04 -3.12
C ALA A 68 0.76 -15.01 -1.70
N ALA A 69 1.64 -15.98 -1.44
CA ALA A 69 2.59 -15.93 -0.33
C ALA A 69 4.00 -15.67 -0.87
N TYR A 70 4.74 -14.80 -0.22
CA TYR A 70 6.10 -14.45 -0.54
C TYR A 70 7.03 -14.91 0.57
N VAL A 71 8.03 -15.71 0.22
CA VAL A 71 9.00 -16.28 1.15
C VAL A 71 10.36 -15.68 0.91
N ALA A 72 10.89 -14.95 1.88
CA ALA A 72 12.26 -14.46 1.87
C ALA A 72 13.18 -15.49 2.55
N GLN A 73 14.24 -15.89 1.85
CA GLN A 73 15.23 -16.85 2.33
C GLN A 73 16.64 -16.41 1.98
N ILE A 74 17.60 -16.75 2.83
CA ILE A 74 19.03 -16.54 2.56
C ILE A 74 19.61 -17.87 2.07
N ASP A 75 20.10 -17.89 0.86
CA ASP A 75 20.83 -19.01 0.28
C ASP A 75 22.34 -18.81 0.49
N GLN A 76 23.01 -19.88 0.84
CA GLN A 76 24.45 -19.91 0.97
C GLN A 76 25.06 -20.65 -0.24
N ASP A 77 25.94 -19.96 -0.95
CA ASP A 77 26.80 -20.56 -1.96
C ASP A 77 28.12 -20.98 -1.31
N LEU A 78 28.29 -22.27 -1.07
CA LEU A 78 29.46 -22.81 -0.42
C LEU A 78 30.73 -22.75 -1.29
N GLU A 79 30.58 -22.81 -2.59
CA GLU A 79 31.71 -22.77 -3.56
C GLU A 79 32.30 -21.38 -3.61
N ASN A 80 31.44 -20.35 -3.73
CA ASN A 80 31.85 -18.96 -3.82
C ASN A 80 31.91 -18.25 -2.45
N LYS A 81 31.57 -18.96 -1.36
CA LYS A 81 31.51 -18.41 0.01
C LYS A 81 30.68 -17.12 0.08
N SER A 82 29.60 -17.10 -0.65
CA SER A 82 28.69 -15.94 -0.77
C SER A 82 27.30 -16.27 -0.26
N TYR A 83 26.52 -15.22 -0.03
CA TYR A 83 25.11 -15.30 0.36
C TYR A 83 24.27 -14.53 -0.65
N ALA A 84 23.05 -15.00 -0.88
CA ALA A 84 22.05 -14.31 -1.67
C ALA A 84 20.72 -14.29 -0.92
N LEU A 85 20.04 -13.15 -0.91
CA LEU A 85 18.66 -13.07 -0.44
C LEU A 85 17.75 -13.34 -1.63
N ARG A 86 16.90 -14.35 -1.52
CA ARG A 86 15.88 -14.68 -2.50
C ARG A 86 14.50 -14.37 -1.97
N LEU A 87 13.64 -13.92 -2.88
CA LEU A 87 12.21 -13.78 -2.66
C LEU A 87 11.48 -14.71 -3.63
N VAL A 88 10.73 -15.65 -3.09
CA VAL A 88 10.02 -16.66 -3.88
C VAL A 88 8.54 -16.48 -3.68
N GLU A 89 7.79 -16.35 -4.78
CA GLU A 89 6.34 -16.45 -4.77
C GLU A 89 5.95 -17.91 -4.64
N THR A 90 5.07 -18.22 -3.69
CA THR A 90 4.47 -19.54 -3.51
C THR A 90 2.97 -19.47 -3.77
N GLY A 91 2.33 -20.61 -4.01
CA GLY A 91 0.90 -20.70 -4.23
C GLY A 91 0.11 -19.99 -3.13
N SER A 92 -1.06 -19.49 -3.50
CA SER A 92 -1.88 -18.62 -2.67
C SER A 92 -2.17 -19.24 -1.31
N SER A 93 -1.95 -18.47 -0.31
CA SER A 93 -2.55 -18.63 1.00
C SER A 93 -4.05 -18.34 0.93
N SER A 94 -4.73 -18.41 2.03
CA SER A 94 -6.17 -18.14 2.09
C SER A 94 -6.52 -16.73 1.61
N PRO A 95 -7.14 -16.52 0.43
CA PRO A 95 -7.69 -15.21 0.09
C PRO A 95 -8.68 -14.75 1.18
N PRO A 96 -8.75 -13.49 1.54
CA PRO A 96 -8.18 -12.31 0.89
C PRO A 96 -6.87 -11.81 1.55
N PHE A 97 -5.92 -12.67 1.82
CA PHE A 97 -4.66 -12.29 2.44
C PHE A 97 -3.48 -12.54 1.49
N MET A 98 -2.61 -11.57 1.37
CA MET A 98 -1.24 -11.74 0.94
C MET A 98 -0.40 -12.10 2.16
N GLN A 99 0.49 -13.07 2.03
CA GLN A 99 1.32 -13.53 3.15
C GLN A 99 2.79 -13.21 2.89
N LEU A 100 3.45 -12.68 3.91
CA LEU A 100 4.88 -12.42 3.91
C LEU A 100 5.55 -13.32 4.95
N TYR A 101 6.46 -14.17 4.48
CA TYR A 101 7.22 -15.10 5.30
C TYR A 101 8.70 -14.81 5.22
N LYS A 102 9.43 -15.18 6.27
CA LYS A 102 10.88 -15.34 6.20
C LYS A 102 11.29 -16.67 6.82
N THR A 103 12.33 -17.27 6.24
CA THR A 103 12.96 -18.51 6.74
C THR A 103 14.39 -18.28 7.24
N CYS A 104 14.79 -17.02 7.38
CA CYS A 104 16.09 -16.61 7.88
C CYS A 104 15.96 -15.87 9.20
N THR A 105 17.01 -15.90 10.02
CA THR A 105 17.03 -15.29 11.36
C THR A 105 16.97 -13.75 11.34
N PRO A 106 17.68 -13.02 10.46
CA PRO A 106 17.62 -11.56 10.48
C PRO A 106 16.22 -11.05 10.12
N PRO A 107 15.82 -9.87 10.64
CA PRO A 107 14.63 -9.19 10.16
C PRO A 107 14.68 -8.97 8.66
N VAL A 108 13.54 -9.11 8.00
CA VAL A 108 13.40 -8.87 6.56
C VAL A 108 12.40 -7.75 6.34
N SER A 109 12.79 -6.74 5.58
CA SER A 109 11.90 -5.70 5.08
C SER A 109 11.40 -6.09 3.69
N PHE A 110 10.09 -6.23 3.55
CA PHE A 110 9.42 -6.38 2.27
C PHE A 110 9.03 -5.01 1.74
N ILE A 111 9.50 -4.69 0.54
CA ILE A 111 9.26 -3.40 -0.12
C ILE A 111 8.29 -3.66 -1.26
N ILE A 112 7.08 -3.15 -1.10
CA ILE A 112 6.00 -3.23 -2.08
C ILE A 112 5.96 -1.90 -2.82
N GLN A 113 6.15 -1.95 -4.14
CA GLN A 113 6.10 -0.79 -5.01
C GLN A 113 4.90 -0.89 -5.94
N MET A 114 3.95 0.03 -5.79
CA MET A 114 2.73 0.11 -6.59
C MET A 114 2.89 1.16 -7.68
N HIS A 115 2.57 0.82 -8.93
CA HIS A 115 2.59 1.73 -10.10
C HIS A 115 3.87 2.56 -10.27
N GLY A 116 4.97 2.19 -9.63
CA GLY A 116 6.22 2.96 -9.65
C GLY A 116 6.18 4.29 -8.89
N LEU A 117 5.08 4.61 -8.22
CA LEU A 117 4.86 5.92 -7.58
C LEU A 117 5.07 5.91 -6.07
N PHE A 118 4.90 4.76 -5.43
CA PHE A 118 4.91 4.68 -3.97
C PHE A 118 5.51 3.35 -3.51
N GLU A 119 6.33 3.43 -2.48
CA GLU A 119 6.92 2.27 -1.81
C GLU A 119 6.35 2.15 -0.39
N GLN A 120 5.86 0.95 -0.07
CA GLN A 120 5.48 0.57 1.29
C GLN A 120 6.49 -0.45 1.82
N GLU A 121 7.17 -0.11 2.90
CA GLU A 121 8.06 -1.02 3.59
C GLU A 121 7.34 -1.69 4.76
N ILE A 122 7.45 -3.01 4.84
CA ILE A 122 6.85 -3.84 5.88
C ILE A 122 7.93 -4.75 6.44
N THR A 123 8.28 -4.58 7.71
CA THR A 123 9.33 -5.38 8.35
C THR A 123 8.75 -6.57 9.09
N GLN A 124 9.19 -7.78 8.73
CA GLN A 124 8.92 -9.02 9.45
C GLN A 124 10.11 -9.38 10.33
N ALA A 125 9.93 -9.22 11.63
CA ALA A 125 10.96 -9.54 12.62
C ALA A 125 10.88 -10.98 13.16
N ARG A 126 9.69 -11.59 13.17
CA ARG A 126 9.46 -12.92 13.72
C ARG A 126 9.82 -14.01 12.72
N ASP A 127 10.56 -15.00 13.18
CA ASP A 127 10.97 -16.14 12.36
C ASP A 127 9.82 -17.13 12.18
N PHE A 128 9.75 -17.75 11.01
CA PHE A 128 8.83 -18.85 10.69
C PHE A 128 7.33 -18.54 10.93
N THR A 129 6.96 -17.27 10.95
CA THR A 129 5.57 -16.82 11.06
C THR A 129 5.17 -16.03 9.84
N ALA A 130 3.89 -16.14 9.45
CA ALA A 130 3.31 -15.33 8.39
C ALA A 130 2.92 -13.95 8.95
N LEU A 131 3.22 -12.92 8.21
CA LEU A 131 2.53 -11.65 8.31
C LEU A 131 1.43 -11.65 7.26
N ASN A 132 0.17 -11.64 7.70
CA ASN A 132 -0.98 -11.64 6.81
C ASN A 132 -1.40 -10.20 6.54
N LEU A 133 -1.36 -9.79 5.28
CA LEU A 133 -1.85 -8.50 4.81
C LEU A 133 -3.20 -8.70 4.15
N ARG A 134 -4.21 -8.01 4.62
CA ARG A 134 -5.54 -8.07 4.03
C ARG A 134 -5.53 -7.36 2.68
N THR A 135 -5.98 -8.05 1.64
CA THR A 135 -6.06 -7.53 0.26
C THR A 135 -7.48 -7.54 -0.28
N GLY A 136 -8.45 -7.87 0.57
CA GLY A 136 -9.86 -8.08 0.20
C GLY A 136 -10.55 -6.86 -0.43
N PRO A 137 -11.83 -7.02 -0.80
CA PRO A 137 -12.59 -5.97 -1.44
C PRO A 137 -12.76 -4.76 -0.50
N GLY A 138 -12.82 -3.60 -1.12
CA GLY A 138 -13.02 -2.33 -0.42
C GLY A 138 -11.73 -1.52 -0.26
N TYR A 139 -11.96 -0.23 -0.32
CA TYR A 139 -10.93 0.80 -0.24
C TYR A 139 -11.19 1.68 0.98
N THR A 140 -10.15 2.36 1.40
CA THR A 140 -10.23 3.41 2.42
C THR A 140 -9.50 4.62 1.91
N VAL A 141 -10.12 5.79 2.01
CA VAL A 141 -9.50 7.07 1.73
C VAL A 141 -9.37 7.87 3.01
N GLN A 142 -8.24 8.51 3.18
CA GLN A 142 -7.99 9.51 4.21
C GLN A 142 -7.43 10.76 3.54
N ALA A 143 -7.83 11.94 4.03
CA ALA A 143 -7.26 13.19 3.56
C ALA A 143 -6.73 14.04 4.71
N VAL A 144 -5.70 14.84 4.40
CA VAL A 144 -5.23 15.94 5.25
C VAL A 144 -5.42 17.22 4.45
N ILE A 145 -6.22 18.15 4.97
CA ILE A 145 -6.56 19.41 4.31
C ILE A 145 -6.19 20.54 5.27
N ASN A 146 -5.36 21.46 4.81
CA ASN A 146 -4.89 22.59 5.63
C ASN A 146 -4.38 22.13 7.02
N GLY A 147 -3.65 21.01 7.07
CA GLY A 147 -3.11 20.44 8.31
C GLY A 147 -4.12 19.66 9.17
N ILE A 148 -5.39 19.59 8.79
CA ILE A 148 -6.44 18.85 9.49
C ILE A 148 -6.58 17.47 8.87
N THR A 149 -6.39 16.43 9.68
CA THR A 149 -6.56 15.04 9.28
C THR A 149 -8.04 14.65 9.42
N LEU A 150 -8.65 14.26 8.32
CA LEU A 150 -10.03 13.77 8.31
C LEU A 150 -10.07 12.30 8.72
N ALA A 151 -11.21 11.87 9.27
CA ALA A 151 -11.45 10.46 9.53
C ALA A 151 -11.41 9.66 8.23
N PRO A 152 -10.84 8.44 8.22
CA PRO A 152 -10.84 7.59 7.04
C PRO A 152 -12.27 7.18 6.68
N VAL A 153 -12.56 7.18 5.38
CA VAL A 153 -13.87 6.78 4.83
C VAL A 153 -13.65 5.54 3.96
N ALA A 154 -14.47 4.50 4.20
CA ALA A 154 -14.45 3.27 3.42
C ALA A 154 -15.42 3.37 2.23
N PHE A 155 -15.08 2.73 1.11
CA PHE A 155 -15.92 2.62 -0.08
C PHE A 155 -15.65 1.29 -0.80
N GLY A 156 -16.62 0.85 -1.60
CA GLY A 156 -16.62 -0.52 -2.14
C GLY A 156 -16.25 -0.64 -3.60
N ASP A 157 -16.31 0.43 -4.38
CA ASP A 157 -16.22 0.35 -5.83
C ASP A 157 -14.97 1.03 -6.41
N ASP A 158 -14.48 0.46 -7.52
CA ASP A 158 -13.35 0.95 -8.30
C ASP A 158 -13.65 2.17 -9.17
N HIS A 159 -14.92 2.45 -9.46
CA HIS A 159 -15.35 3.59 -10.26
C HIS A 159 -15.93 4.69 -9.36
N THR A 160 -15.16 5.07 -8.37
CA THR A 160 -15.59 6.01 -7.33
C THR A 160 -14.95 7.37 -7.53
N THR A 161 -15.76 8.42 -7.40
CA THR A 161 -15.26 9.79 -7.26
C THR A 161 -15.27 10.19 -5.80
N ILE A 162 -14.11 10.60 -5.31
CA ILE A 162 -13.88 11.07 -3.95
C ILE A 162 -13.67 12.57 -4.00
N THR A 163 -14.55 13.34 -3.39
CA THR A 163 -14.47 14.80 -3.40
C THR A 163 -14.23 15.33 -2.00
N ALA A 164 -13.15 16.06 -1.81
CA ALA A 164 -12.94 16.86 -0.61
C ALA A 164 -13.69 18.19 -0.74
N THR A 165 -14.59 18.47 0.19
CA THR A 165 -15.44 19.67 0.19
C THR A 165 -15.30 20.47 1.48
N THR A 166 -15.62 21.77 1.41
CA THR A 166 -15.80 22.60 2.60
C THR A 166 -17.26 22.53 3.04
N VAL A 167 -17.51 22.33 4.32
CA VAL A 167 -18.84 22.29 4.91
C VAL A 167 -19.02 23.41 5.92
N GLN A 168 -20.24 23.92 6.04
CA GLN A 168 -20.62 24.90 7.06
C GLN A 168 -21.29 24.18 8.25
N ASP A 169 -20.53 23.31 8.91
CA ASP A 169 -21.01 22.52 10.03
C ASP A 169 -19.94 22.51 11.13
N ASP A 170 -20.24 23.15 12.25
CA ASP A 170 -19.33 23.30 13.39
C ASP A 170 -18.98 21.96 14.06
N SER A 171 -19.75 20.90 13.78
CA SER A 171 -19.47 19.55 14.27
C SER A 171 -18.39 18.81 13.47
N VAL A 172 -18.02 19.31 12.27
CA VAL A 172 -17.05 18.69 11.39
C VAL A 172 -15.67 19.32 11.59
N ALA A 173 -14.68 18.50 11.87
CA ALA A 173 -13.30 18.95 12.10
C ALA A 173 -12.78 19.80 10.94
N GLY A 174 -12.45 21.07 11.22
CA GLY A 174 -11.89 22.03 10.27
C GLY A 174 -12.81 22.42 9.13
N PHE A 175 -14.10 22.10 9.21
CA PHE A 175 -15.10 22.38 8.17
C PHE A 175 -14.82 21.66 6.84
N TYR A 176 -14.16 20.50 6.87
CA TYR A 176 -13.88 19.69 5.67
C TYR A 176 -14.54 18.32 5.77
N ARG A 177 -14.98 17.80 4.62
CA ARG A 177 -15.59 16.48 4.50
C ARG A 177 -15.12 15.79 3.22
N LEU A 178 -15.10 14.46 3.25
CA LEU A 178 -14.95 13.62 2.06
C LEU A 178 -16.33 13.12 1.63
N ASP A 179 -16.74 13.49 0.44
CA ASP A 179 -17.93 12.98 -0.21
C ASP A 179 -17.54 11.89 -1.20
N ILE A 180 -18.23 10.76 -1.16
CA ILE A 180 -17.96 9.60 -2.00
C ILE A 180 -19.16 9.36 -2.90
N VAL A 181 -18.92 9.33 -4.20
CA VAL A 181 -19.94 9.02 -5.21
C VAL A 181 -19.47 7.80 -5.99
N GLU A 182 -20.15 6.68 -5.79
CA GLU A 182 -19.94 5.45 -6.54
C GLU A 182 -20.72 5.52 -7.84
N SER A 183 -20.04 5.37 -8.97
CA SER A 183 -20.70 5.29 -10.28
C SER A 183 -21.32 3.91 -10.43
N LYS A 184 -22.63 3.82 -10.40
CA LYS A 184 -23.33 2.57 -10.72
C LYS A 184 -23.09 2.25 -12.19
N THR A 185 -22.34 1.17 -12.45
CA THR A 185 -22.24 0.53 -13.78
C THR A 185 -23.54 -0.17 -14.14
#